data_c50003b5075e7d4d8c0cdf34031de3f9
#
_entry.id   c50003b5075e7d4d8c0cdf34031de3f9
#
_cell.length_a   1.000
_cell.length_b   1.000
_cell.length_c   1.000
_cell.angle_alpha   90.00
_cell.angle_beta   90.00
_cell.angle_gamma   90.00
#
_symmetry.space_group_name_H-M   'P 1'
#
loop_
_entity.id
_entity.type
_entity.pdbx_description
1 polymer ?
#
loop_
_entity_poly.entity_id
_entity_poly.type
_entity_poly.pdbx_seq_one_letter_code
_entity_poly.pdbx_strand_id
1 'polypeptide(L)'
;HANEDKDTFVRPLVDELNRLGVIIWYDEQTLEVGDSLRRNIDLGLRKANYGIVILSHNFLNKKWTQYELDSLINRAVYDDNKIILPIWHNINAQEVSKYSHYLADKMALQTSLYSVKEIARELAEIAYRRR
;
A
#
# COMPACT_ATOMS: atom_id res chain seq x y z
N HIS A 1 2.57 0.73 5.81
CA HIS A 1 2.67 -0.69 6.12
C HIS A 1 2.67 -0.94 7.62
N ALA A 2 2.33 -2.15 8.03
CA ALA A 2 2.47 -2.57 9.41
C ALA A 2 3.93 -2.92 9.71
N ASN A 3 4.35 -2.68 10.96
CA ASN A 3 5.73 -2.96 11.37
C ASN A 3 6.10 -4.44 11.19
N GLU A 4 5.16 -5.33 11.43
CA GLU A 4 5.36 -6.77 11.32
C GLU A 4 5.68 -7.23 9.90
N ASP A 5 5.28 -6.45 8.89
CA ASP A 5 5.52 -6.77 7.48
C ASP A 5 6.81 -6.16 6.93
N LYS A 6 7.50 -5.36 7.72
CA LYS A 6 8.66 -4.58 7.27
C LYS A 6 9.80 -5.45 6.74
N ASP A 7 10.28 -6.38 7.55
CA ASP A 7 11.43 -7.19 7.18
C ASP A 7 11.08 -8.33 6.23
N THR A 8 9.87 -8.87 6.33
CA THR A 8 9.43 -10.02 5.55
C THR A 8 8.99 -9.67 4.14
N PHE A 9 8.46 -8.47 3.93
CA PHE A 9 7.91 -8.09 2.62
C PHE A 9 8.33 -6.70 2.15
N VAL A 10 8.20 -5.67 3.00
CA VAL A 10 8.39 -4.28 2.56
C VAL A 10 9.83 -4.02 2.12
N ARG A 11 10.82 -4.42 2.91
CA ARG A 11 12.22 -4.24 2.54
C ARG A 11 12.61 -4.97 1.26
N PRO A 12 12.29 -6.25 1.08
CA PRO A 12 12.55 -6.92 -0.20
C PRO A 12 11.90 -6.20 -1.40
N LEU A 13 10.69 -5.68 -1.22
CA LEU A 13 10.01 -4.93 -2.28
C LEU A 13 10.74 -3.63 -2.59
N VAL A 14 11.12 -2.86 -1.57
CA VAL A 14 11.85 -1.60 -1.74
C VAL A 14 13.20 -1.85 -2.43
N ASP A 15 13.92 -2.89 -2.01
CA ASP A 15 15.21 -3.24 -2.62
C ASP A 15 15.05 -3.55 -4.10
N GLU A 16 14.01 -4.29 -4.46
CA GLU A 16 13.76 -4.65 -5.86
C GLU A 16 13.35 -3.42 -6.68
N LEU A 17 12.53 -2.54 -6.13
CA LEU A 17 12.15 -1.29 -6.80
C LEU A 17 13.36 -0.38 -7.03
N ASN A 18 14.24 -0.26 -6.04
CA ASN A 18 15.49 0.49 -6.17
C ASN A 18 16.38 -0.10 -7.27
N ARG A 19 16.46 -1.42 -7.36
CA ARG A 19 17.21 -2.10 -8.43
C ARG A 19 16.65 -1.76 -9.81
N LEU A 20 15.33 -1.57 -9.92
CA LEU A 20 14.67 -1.20 -11.17
C LEU A 20 14.74 0.30 -11.48
N GLY A 21 15.42 1.08 -10.65
CA GLY A 21 15.61 2.50 -10.87
C GLY A 21 14.46 3.38 -10.35
N VAL A 22 13.53 2.81 -9.59
CA VAL A 22 12.44 3.57 -9.00
C VAL A 22 12.95 4.23 -7.72
N ILE A 23 12.75 5.55 -7.62
CA ILE A 23 13.12 6.29 -6.42
C ILE A 23 11.99 6.15 -5.40
N ILE A 24 12.30 5.50 -4.28
CA ILE A 24 11.33 5.27 -3.21
C ILE A 24 11.67 6.19 -2.03
N TRP A 25 10.71 7.00 -1.65
CA TRP A 25 10.76 7.63 -0.35
C TRP A 25 10.21 6.63 0.66
N TYR A 26 11.09 6.11 1.46
CA TYR A 26 10.77 5.04 2.40
C TYR A 26 10.97 5.54 3.82
N ASP A 27 9.87 5.62 4.56
CA ASP A 27 9.91 5.97 5.96
C ASP A 27 9.91 4.69 6.79
N GLU A 28 10.93 4.51 7.61
CA GLU A 28 11.01 3.37 8.52
C GLU A 28 10.03 3.48 9.69
N GLN A 29 9.44 4.65 9.90
CA GLN A 29 8.38 4.78 10.89
C GLN A 29 7.16 4.00 10.42
N THR A 30 6.61 3.24 11.36
CA THR A 30 5.51 2.35 11.08
C THR A 30 4.22 2.85 11.71
N LEU A 31 3.10 2.49 11.10
CA LEU A 31 1.79 2.81 11.64
C LEU A 31 1.50 1.95 12.88
N GLU A 32 1.09 2.60 13.97
CA GLU A 32 0.74 1.94 15.22
C GLU A 32 -0.70 2.28 15.60
N VAL A 33 -1.22 1.56 16.58
CA VAL A 33 -2.55 1.82 17.13
C VAL A 33 -2.61 3.26 17.64
N GLY A 34 -3.64 4.00 17.22
CA GLY A 34 -3.82 5.40 17.58
C GLY A 34 -3.28 6.39 16.55
N ASP A 35 -2.47 5.94 15.59
CA ASP A 35 -2.01 6.80 14.52
C ASP A 35 -3.14 7.13 13.55
N SER A 36 -3.09 8.34 12.98
CA SER A 36 -4.02 8.72 11.93
C SER A 36 -3.53 8.19 10.59
N LEU A 37 -4.28 7.27 10.00
CA LEU A 37 -3.99 6.73 8.68
C LEU A 37 -3.99 7.82 7.62
N ARG A 38 -4.99 8.71 7.67
CA ARG A 38 -5.12 9.83 6.73
C ARG A 38 -3.91 10.75 6.79
N ARG A 39 -3.47 11.11 8.01
CA ARG A 39 -2.30 11.99 8.19
C ARG A 39 -1.04 11.37 7.61
N ASN A 40 -0.81 10.09 7.88
CA ASN A 40 0.37 9.40 7.38
C ASN A 40 0.37 9.30 5.86
N ILE A 41 -0.78 9.05 5.25
CA ILE A 41 -0.93 9.03 3.80
C ILE A 41 -0.64 10.42 3.22
N ASP A 42 -1.21 11.47 3.80
CA ASP A 42 -0.99 12.84 3.34
C ASP A 42 0.48 13.22 3.40
N LEU A 43 1.17 12.88 4.47
CA LEU A 43 2.60 13.15 4.62
C LEU A 43 3.41 12.42 3.55
N GLY A 44 3.11 11.16 3.31
CA GLY A 44 3.80 10.38 2.28
C GLY A 44 3.59 10.94 0.88
N LEU A 45 2.36 11.32 0.57
CA LEU A 45 2.00 11.84 -0.77
C LEU A 45 2.54 13.25 -1.03
N ARG A 46 2.96 13.98 -0.02
CA ARG A 46 3.66 15.26 -0.22
C ARG A 46 5.02 15.07 -0.89
N LYS A 47 5.65 13.93 -0.69
CA LYS A 47 7.00 13.64 -1.17
C LYS A 47 7.03 12.72 -2.38
N ALA A 48 5.89 12.14 -2.75
CA ALA A 48 5.82 11.14 -3.82
C ALA A 48 4.52 11.29 -4.59
N ASN A 49 4.53 10.87 -5.85
CA ASN A 49 3.33 10.86 -6.71
C ASN A 49 2.47 9.63 -6.49
N TYR A 50 3.03 8.59 -5.89
CA TYR A 50 2.35 7.32 -5.62
C TYR A 50 2.57 6.91 -4.19
N GLY A 51 1.53 6.37 -3.58
CA GLY A 51 1.63 5.68 -2.31
C GLY A 51 1.38 4.20 -2.51
N ILE A 52 2.19 3.37 -1.90
CA ILE A 52 1.97 1.92 -1.87
C ILE A 52 1.50 1.56 -0.47
N VAL A 53 0.33 0.94 -0.38
CA VAL A 53 -0.22 0.50 0.89
C VAL A 53 -0.26 -1.02 0.91
N ILE A 54 0.38 -1.60 1.92
CA ILE A 54 0.43 -3.05 2.10
C ILE A 54 -0.73 -3.45 3.01
N LEU A 55 -1.72 -4.10 2.44
CA LEU A 55 -2.86 -4.63 3.17
C LEU A 55 -2.58 -6.07 3.56
N SER A 56 -2.39 -6.29 4.84
CA SER A 56 -2.13 -7.59 5.45
C SER A 56 -3.04 -7.75 6.66
N HIS A 57 -3.05 -8.95 7.24
CA HIS A 57 -3.73 -9.15 8.53
C HIS A 57 -3.15 -8.22 9.60
N ASN A 58 -1.83 -8.07 9.62
CA ASN A 58 -1.16 -7.19 10.57
C ASN A 58 -1.62 -5.74 10.45
N PHE A 59 -1.73 -5.25 9.21
CA PHE A 59 -2.19 -3.89 8.94
C PHE A 59 -3.66 -3.72 9.34
N LEU A 60 -4.52 -4.61 8.87
CA LEU A 60 -5.97 -4.50 9.09
C LEU A 60 -6.36 -4.72 10.55
N ASN A 61 -5.60 -5.52 11.29
CA ASN A 61 -5.85 -5.77 12.71
C ASN A 61 -5.50 -4.58 13.62
N LYS A 62 -4.97 -3.50 13.07
CA LYS A 62 -4.68 -2.30 13.87
C LYS A 62 -5.93 -1.49 14.24
N LYS A 63 -7.11 -2.04 13.99
CA LYS A 63 -8.40 -1.46 14.41
C LYS A 63 -8.68 -0.07 13.84
N TRP A 64 -8.41 0.09 12.56
CA TRP A 64 -8.78 1.30 11.84
C TRP A 64 -10.29 1.49 11.85
N THR A 65 -10.74 2.74 11.93
CA THR A 65 -12.17 3.01 11.76
C THR A 65 -12.58 2.78 10.32
N GLN A 66 -13.87 2.53 10.09
CA GLN A 66 -14.39 2.40 8.73
C GLN A 66 -14.12 3.67 7.92
N TYR A 67 -14.25 4.83 8.57
CA TYR A 67 -13.95 6.11 7.95
C TYR A 67 -12.49 6.18 7.45
N GLU A 68 -11.54 5.72 8.25
CA GLU A 68 -10.12 5.73 7.87
C GLU A 68 -9.83 4.79 6.71
N LEU A 69 -10.41 3.59 6.73
CA LEU A 69 -10.25 2.63 5.63
C LEU A 69 -10.88 3.14 4.34
N ASP A 70 -12.05 3.76 4.43
CA ASP A 70 -12.71 4.35 3.26
C ASP A 70 -11.94 5.54 2.70
N SER A 71 -11.20 6.26 3.54
CA SER A 71 -10.34 7.36 3.11
C SER A 71 -9.24 6.91 2.17
N LEU A 72 -8.72 5.69 2.33
CA LEU A 72 -7.74 5.12 1.40
C LEU A 72 -8.30 5.05 -0.02
N ILE A 73 -9.55 4.61 -0.14
CA ILE A 73 -10.22 4.42 -1.43
C ILE A 73 -10.48 5.76 -2.08
N ASN A 74 -10.98 6.73 -1.31
CA ASN A 74 -11.27 8.06 -1.82
C ASN A 74 -10.01 8.74 -2.35
N ARG A 75 -8.89 8.55 -1.70
CA ARG A 75 -7.60 9.07 -2.17
C ARG A 75 -7.18 8.47 -3.50
N ALA A 76 -7.43 7.18 -3.70
CA ALA A 76 -7.09 6.50 -4.93
C ALA A 76 -7.97 6.95 -6.10
N VAL A 77 -9.22 7.40 -5.84
CA VAL A 77 -10.19 7.72 -6.88
C VAL A 77 -10.21 9.20 -7.25
N TYR A 78 -10.03 10.11 -6.29
CA TYR A 78 -10.32 11.53 -6.48
C TYR A 78 -9.11 12.44 -6.64
N ASP A 79 -7.88 11.93 -6.47
CA ASP A 79 -6.69 12.74 -6.69
C ASP A 79 -6.06 12.38 -8.03
N ASP A 80 -6.25 13.21 -9.04
CA ASP A 80 -5.75 12.98 -10.41
C ASP A 80 -4.22 12.92 -10.48
N ASN A 81 -3.53 13.51 -9.52
CA ASN A 81 -2.07 13.62 -9.53
C ASN A 81 -1.37 12.63 -8.60
N LYS A 82 -2.10 12.04 -7.68
CA LYS A 82 -1.52 11.17 -6.64
C LYS A 82 -2.36 9.95 -6.43
N ILE A 83 -1.76 8.78 -6.57
CA ILE A 83 -2.46 7.50 -6.56
C ILE A 83 -1.95 6.63 -5.43
N ILE A 84 -2.87 5.93 -4.79
CA ILE A 84 -2.56 4.88 -3.82
C ILE A 84 -2.74 3.53 -4.51
N LEU A 85 -1.69 2.72 -4.45
CA LEU A 85 -1.66 1.38 -5.05
C LEU A 85 -1.69 0.35 -3.92
N PRO A 86 -2.79 -0.39 -3.75
CA PRO A 86 -2.87 -1.40 -2.70
C PRO A 86 -2.20 -2.69 -3.14
N ILE A 87 -1.50 -3.32 -2.20
CA ILE A 87 -0.95 -4.66 -2.36
C ILE A 87 -1.56 -5.52 -1.26
N TRP A 88 -2.20 -6.63 -1.63
CA TRP A 88 -2.72 -7.60 -0.68
C TRP A 88 -1.62 -8.61 -0.36
N HIS A 89 -1.18 -8.60 0.88
CA HIS A 89 -0.11 -9.47 1.34
C HIS A 89 -0.68 -10.59 2.22
N ASN A 90 -0.65 -11.81 1.70
CA ASN A 90 -1.14 -13.01 2.38
C ASN A 90 -2.59 -12.87 2.88
N ILE A 91 -3.42 -12.20 2.10
CA ILE A 91 -4.83 -11.98 2.42
C ILE A 91 -5.64 -12.05 1.11
N ASN A 92 -6.86 -12.54 1.19
CA ASN A 92 -7.75 -12.66 0.03
C ASN A 92 -8.92 -11.67 0.11
N ALA A 93 -9.73 -11.64 -0.96
CA ALA A 93 -10.86 -10.71 -1.05
C ALA A 93 -11.89 -10.91 0.05
N GLN A 94 -12.17 -12.15 0.43
CA GLN A 94 -13.12 -12.42 1.51
C GLN A 94 -12.62 -11.88 2.84
N GLU A 95 -11.34 -12.03 3.11
CA GLU A 95 -10.71 -11.54 4.33
C GLU A 95 -10.70 -10.01 4.36
N VAL A 96 -10.36 -9.38 3.24
CA VAL A 96 -10.38 -7.91 3.12
C VAL A 96 -11.80 -7.39 3.32
N SER A 97 -12.82 -8.05 2.76
CA SER A 97 -14.21 -7.59 2.85
C SER A 97 -14.74 -7.58 4.28
N LYS A 98 -14.19 -8.39 5.18
CA LYS A 98 -14.54 -8.35 6.61
C LYS A 98 -14.20 -7.01 7.25
N TYR A 99 -13.21 -6.31 6.71
CA TYR A 99 -12.79 -5.01 7.20
C TYR A 99 -13.40 -3.87 6.40
N SER A 100 -13.47 -4.01 5.07
CA SER A 100 -14.06 -3.02 4.18
C SER A 100 -14.44 -3.66 2.85
N HIS A 101 -15.72 -3.57 2.47
CA HIS A 101 -16.19 -4.00 1.16
C HIS A 101 -15.58 -3.15 0.06
N TYR A 102 -15.37 -1.88 0.30
CA TYR A 102 -14.78 -0.97 -0.69
C TYR A 102 -13.35 -1.36 -1.02
N LEU A 103 -12.54 -1.70 -0.02
CA LEU A 103 -11.17 -2.15 -0.26
C LEU A 103 -11.12 -3.48 -1.01
N ALA A 104 -12.06 -4.38 -0.71
CA ALA A 104 -12.14 -5.68 -1.38
C ALA A 104 -12.47 -5.56 -2.86
N ASP A 105 -13.20 -4.51 -3.26
CA ASP A 105 -13.57 -4.28 -4.66
C ASP A 105 -12.45 -3.65 -5.49
N LYS A 106 -11.38 -3.17 -4.87
CA LYS A 106 -10.28 -2.55 -5.59
C LYS A 106 -9.37 -3.61 -6.22
N MET A 107 -8.98 -3.37 -7.45
CA MET A 107 -7.92 -4.14 -8.09
C MET A 107 -6.63 -3.94 -7.32
N ALA A 108 -6.01 -5.03 -6.93
CA ALA A 108 -4.77 -4.99 -6.16
C ALA A 108 -3.81 -6.07 -6.64
N LEU A 109 -2.52 -5.81 -6.48
CA LEU A 109 -1.51 -6.83 -6.67
C LEU A 109 -1.51 -7.72 -5.42
N GLN A 110 -1.44 -9.03 -5.62
CA GLN A 110 -1.56 -10.00 -4.52
C GLN A 110 -0.29 -10.85 -4.43
N THR A 111 0.29 -10.90 -3.23
CA THR A 111 1.49 -11.70 -3.01
C THR A 111 1.25 -13.21 -3.09
N SER A 112 -0.01 -13.64 -3.00
CA SER A 112 -0.38 -15.04 -3.22
C SER A 112 -0.31 -15.45 -4.70
N LEU A 113 -0.33 -14.48 -5.63
CA LEU A 113 -0.35 -14.72 -7.07
C LEU A 113 0.97 -14.31 -7.74
N TYR A 114 1.69 -13.36 -7.16
CA TYR A 114 2.88 -12.77 -7.79
C TYR A 114 4.05 -12.70 -6.80
N SER A 115 5.24 -12.92 -7.31
CA SER A 115 6.47 -12.76 -6.53
C SER A 115 6.78 -11.29 -6.28
N VAL A 116 7.68 -11.02 -5.34
CA VAL A 116 8.17 -9.66 -5.07
C VAL A 116 8.73 -9.02 -6.34
N LYS A 117 9.49 -9.78 -7.14
CA LYS A 117 10.05 -9.29 -8.40
C LYS A 117 8.99 -8.93 -9.42
N GLU A 118 7.95 -9.74 -9.53
CA GLU A 118 6.83 -9.47 -10.44
C GLU A 118 6.05 -8.24 -10.00
N ILE A 119 5.76 -8.12 -8.71
CA ILE A 119 5.07 -6.96 -8.14
C ILE A 119 5.89 -5.69 -8.36
N ALA A 120 7.19 -5.74 -8.07
CA ALA A 120 8.07 -4.59 -8.27
C ALA A 120 8.11 -4.15 -9.73
N ARG A 121 8.11 -5.10 -10.66
CA ARG A 121 8.11 -4.82 -12.10
C ARG A 121 6.83 -4.10 -12.53
N GLU A 122 5.68 -4.54 -12.04
CA GLU A 122 4.41 -3.87 -12.31
C GLU A 122 4.37 -2.46 -11.75
N LEU A 123 4.82 -2.29 -10.51
CA LEU A 123 4.87 -0.97 -9.88
C LEU A 123 5.83 -0.03 -10.63
N ALA A 124 6.97 -0.54 -11.08
CA ALA A 124 7.93 0.24 -11.86
C ALA A 124 7.32 0.70 -13.19
N GLU A 125 6.59 -0.18 -13.87
CA GLU A 125 5.89 0.20 -15.11
C GLU A 125 4.89 1.32 -14.88
N ILE A 126 4.10 1.23 -13.82
CA ILE A 126 3.12 2.28 -13.46
C ILE A 126 3.85 3.60 -13.22
N ALA A 127 4.95 3.58 -12.47
CA ALA A 127 5.73 4.78 -12.18
C ALA A 127 6.29 5.42 -13.46
N TYR A 128 6.78 4.61 -14.40
CA TYR A 128 7.31 5.12 -15.67
C TYR A 128 6.24 5.68 -16.59
N ARG A 129 5.07 5.07 -16.65
CA ARG A 129 3.98 5.52 -17.52
C ARG A 129 3.42 6.89 -17.15
N ARG A 130 3.56 7.30 -15.88
CA ARG A 130 2.94 8.52 -15.37
C ARG A 130 3.94 9.64 -15.07
N ARG A 131 5.10 9.55 -15.64
CA ARG A 131 6.07 10.65 -15.56
C ARG A 131 5.59 11.88 -16.34
#